data_9c86f1da1b3f6a3de2d64246970c27c4
#
_entry.id   9c86f1da1b3f6a3de2d64246970c27c4
#
_cell.length_a   1.000
_cell.length_b   1.000
_cell.length_c   1.000
_cell.angle_alpha   90.00
_cell.angle_beta   90.00
_cell.angle_gamma   90.00
#
_symmetry.space_group_name_H-M   'P 1'
#
loop_
_entity.id
_entity.type
_entity.pdbx_description
1 polymer ?
#
loop_
_entity_poly.entity_id
_entity_poly.type
_entity_poly.pdbx_seq_one_letter_code
_entity_poly.pdbx_strand_id
1 'polypeptide(L)'
;PTNAAFSGLSLRGSSAASTNCLKKAGWKASELDRIEANEAFAAQAMSVNDSLGLDKSKVNVTGGAIALGHPIGASGARILVTLLHGMERDKADKGLATLCIVGGMGVAMAVERVYWFLFNKTLITLSKFIFNFI
;
A
#
# COMPACT_ATOMS: atom_id res chain seq x y z
N PRO A 1 -1.51 8.54 30.72
CA PRO A 1 -2.11 9.53 29.78
C PRO A 1 -1.28 9.81 28.55
N THR A 2 -0.17 9.11 28.28
CA THR A 2 0.82 9.51 27.26
C THR A 2 0.90 8.57 26.04
N ASN A 3 0.24 7.43 26.05
CA ASN A 3 0.35 6.46 24.95
C ASN A 3 -0.54 6.77 23.74
N ALA A 4 -1.62 7.53 23.92
CA ALA A 4 -2.54 7.89 22.84
C ALA A 4 -1.94 8.90 21.84
N ALA A 5 -1.04 9.79 22.32
CA ALA A 5 -0.40 10.79 21.47
C ALA A 5 0.68 10.18 20.56
N PHE A 6 1.41 9.18 21.05
CA PHE A 6 2.47 8.51 20.26
C PHE A 6 1.90 7.60 19.18
N SER A 7 0.81 6.90 19.48
CA SER A 7 0.07 6.10 18.49
C SER A 7 -0.59 6.98 17.43
N GLY A 8 -1.11 8.17 17.80
CA GLY A 8 -1.75 9.09 16.87
C GLY A 8 -0.82 9.70 15.82
N LEU A 9 0.47 9.93 16.14
CA LEU A 9 1.43 10.49 15.18
C LEU A 9 1.89 9.45 14.15
N SER A 10 2.20 8.24 14.59
CA SER A 10 2.62 7.15 13.69
C SER A 10 1.50 6.69 12.75
N LEU A 11 0.25 6.80 13.18
CA LEU A 11 -0.94 6.44 12.41
C LEU A 11 -1.25 7.44 11.29
N ARG A 12 -0.93 8.71 11.48
CA ARG A 12 -1.28 9.77 10.52
C ARG A 12 -0.46 9.73 9.24
N GLY A 13 0.80 9.31 9.30
CA GLY A 13 1.69 9.33 8.14
C GLY A 13 1.22 8.44 6.99
N SER A 14 1.07 7.14 7.23
CA SER A 14 0.66 6.20 6.17
C SER A 14 -0.78 6.45 5.70
N SER A 15 -1.70 6.78 6.60
CA SER A 15 -3.09 7.11 6.22
C SER A 15 -3.16 8.38 5.37
N ALA A 16 -2.45 9.44 5.76
CA ALA A 16 -2.39 10.69 5.01
C ALA A 16 -1.69 10.51 3.65
N ALA A 17 -0.58 9.77 3.62
CA ALA A 17 0.13 9.45 2.39
C ALA A 17 -0.76 8.66 1.42
N SER A 18 -1.47 7.65 1.92
CA SER A 18 -2.41 6.84 1.12
C SER A 18 -3.57 7.68 0.60
N THR A 19 -4.20 8.49 1.44
CA THR A 19 -5.30 9.38 1.03
C THR A 19 -4.87 10.32 -0.08
N ASN A 20 -3.71 10.97 0.06
CA ASN A 20 -3.19 11.89 -0.94
C ASN A 20 -2.77 11.15 -2.23
N CYS A 21 -2.19 9.96 -2.10
CA CYS A 21 -1.83 9.13 -3.25
C CYS A 21 -3.08 8.74 -4.05
N LEU A 22 -4.12 8.24 -3.39
CA LEU A 22 -5.39 7.88 -4.01
C LEU A 22 -6.07 9.08 -4.64
N LYS A 23 -6.06 10.25 -3.97
CA LYS A 23 -6.58 11.50 -4.53
C LYS A 23 -5.84 11.91 -5.81
N LYS A 24 -4.50 11.81 -5.84
CA LYS A 24 -3.70 12.07 -7.05
C LYS A 24 -3.99 11.07 -8.17
N ALA A 25 -4.29 9.83 -7.82
CA ALA A 25 -4.69 8.81 -8.78
C ALA A 25 -6.11 8.99 -9.31
N GLY A 26 -6.96 9.76 -8.61
CA GLY A 26 -8.39 9.87 -8.88
C GLY A 26 -9.17 8.63 -8.44
N TRP A 27 -8.66 7.86 -7.46
CA TRP A 27 -9.25 6.60 -7.02
C TRP A 27 -9.84 6.70 -5.62
N LYS A 28 -10.84 5.86 -5.38
CA LYS A 28 -11.38 5.59 -4.03
C LYS A 28 -10.72 4.32 -3.46
N ALA A 29 -10.65 4.23 -2.15
CA ALA A 29 -10.12 3.05 -1.47
C ALA A 29 -10.90 1.75 -1.83
N SER A 30 -12.20 1.88 -2.07
CA SER A 30 -13.08 0.77 -2.48
C SER A 30 -12.77 0.20 -3.87
N GLU A 31 -12.04 0.95 -4.71
CA GLU A 31 -11.65 0.51 -6.05
C GLU A 31 -10.35 -0.29 -6.08
N LEU A 32 -9.66 -0.38 -4.94
CA LEU A 32 -8.43 -1.15 -4.84
C LEU A 32 -8.73 -2.64 -4.86
N ASP A 33 -7.94 -3.37 -5.63
CA ASP A 33 -8.01 -4.83 -5.73
C ASP A 33 -7.02 -5.50 -4.81
N ARG A 34 -5.87 -4.86 -4.56
CA ARG A 34 -4.81 -5.40 -3.72
C ARG A 34 -4.08 -4.30 -2.96
N ILE A 35 -3.77 -4.58 -1.69
CA ILE A 35 -3.15 -3.61 -0.80
C ILE A 35 -2.03 -4.30 -0.01
N GLU A 36 -0.85 -3.69 -0.02
CA GLU A 36 0.26 -4.05 0.85
C GLU A 36 0.53 -2.87 1.80
N ALA A 37 0.02 -2.97 3.01
CA ALA A 37 0.21 -1.99 4.07
C ALA A 37 1.24 -2.55 5.07
N ASN A 38 2.37 -1.86 5.24
CA ASN A 38 3.41 -2.36 6.13
C ASN A 38 2.93 -2.37 7.59
N GLU A 39 3.09 -3.50 8.24
CA GLU A 39 2.70 -3.75 9.63
C GLU A 39 3.90 -3.45 10.56
N ALA A 40 4.21 -2.17 10.77
CA ALA A 40 5.24 -1.81 11.74
C ALA A 40 4.82 -2.23 13.17
N PHE A 41 3.53 -2.10 13.49
CA PHE A 41 2.88 -2.57 14.73
C PHE A 41 1.46 -3.02 14.41
N ALA A 42 0.96 -4.04 15.09
CA ALA A 42 -0.41 -4.56 14.88
C ALA A 42 -1.48 -3.47 15.08
N ALA A 43 -1.41 -2.73 16.17
CA ALA A 43 -2.35 -1.64 16.46
C ALA A 43 -2.32 -0.54 15.40
N GLN A 44 -1.12 -0.22 14.86
CA GLN A 44 -0.95 0.74 13.77
C GLN A 44 -1.61 0.23 12.49
N ALA A 45 -1.35 -1.01 12.10
CA ALA A 45 -1.92 -1.61 10.90
C ALA A 45 -3.47 -1.64 10.95
N MET A 46 -4.04 -2.04 12.09
CA MET A 46 -5.49 -2.02 12.32
C MET A 46 -6.07 -0.61 12.14
N SER A 47 -5.45 0.39 12.78
CA SER A 47 -5.93 1.78 12.70
C SER A 47 -5.83 2.37 11.29
N VAL A 48 -4.79 2.03 10.53
CA VAL A 48 -4.66 2.46 9.12
C VAL A 48 -5.78 1.85 8.28
N ASN A 49 -6.03 0.55 8.43
CA ASN A 49 -7.10 -0.14 7.71
C ASN A 49 -8.47 0.49 8.01
N ASP A 50 -8.75 0.77 9.27
CA ASP A 50 -10.02 1.35 9.69
C ASP A 50 -10.16 2.82 9.24
N SER A 51 -9.08 3.62 9.34
CA SER A 51 -9.11 5.04 8.96
C SER A 51 -9.27 5.26 7.45
N LEU A 52 -8.79 4.34 6.63
CA LEU A 52 -8.90 4.38 5.18
C LEU A 52 -10.13 3.62 4.66
N GLY A 53 -10.85 2.91 5.52
CA GLY A 53 -11.98 2.06 5.13
C GLY A 53 -11.57 0.94 4.18
N LEU A 54 -10.38 0.35 4.40
CA LEU A 54 -9.87 -0.69 3.52
C LEU A 54 -10.61 -2.01 3.70
N ASP A 55 -10.86 -2.70 2.61
CA ASP A 55 -11.34 -4.08 2.63
C ASP A 55 -10.21 -5.00 3.13
N LYS A 56 -10.36 -5.50 4.35
CA LYS A 56 -9.36 -6.34 5.03
C LYS A 56 -9.05 -7.63 4.28
N SER A 57 -9.97 -8.12 3.45
CA SER A 57 -9.75 -9.30 2.62
C SER A 57 -8.74 -9.08 1.50
N LYS A 58 -8.46 -7.81 1.18
CA LYS A 58 -7.52 -7.40 0.13
C LYS A 58 -6.17 -6.89 0.67
N VAL A 59 -6.03 -6.80 2.00
CA VAL A 59 -4.84 -6.26 2.67
C VAL A 59 -3.90 -7.38 3.08
N ASN A 60 -2.64 -7.31 2.67
CA ASN A 60 -1.56 -8.24 3.08
C ASN A 60 -1.97 -9.73 2.99
N VAL A 61 -2.68 -10.10 1.93
CA VAL A 61 -3.31 -11.43 1.80
C VAL A 61 -2.33 -12.61 1.76
N THR A 62 -1.06 -12.35 1.56
CA THR A 62 0.01 -13.36 1.63
C THR A 62 0.86 -13.27 2.90
N GLY A 63 0.39 -12.51 3.89
CA GLY A 63 1.12 -12.20 5.12
C GLY A 63 1.88 -10.88 5.03
N GLY A 64 1.92 -10.15 6.14
CA GLY A 64 2.61 -8.87 6.30
C GLY A 64 3.86 -8.97 7.16
N ALA A 65 4.35 -7.82 7.62
CA ALA A 65 5.59 -7.73 8.40
C ALA A 65 5.52 -8.43 9.76
N ILE A 66 4.32 -8.60 10.34
CA ILE A 66 4.14 -9.37 11.58
C ILE A 66 4.56 -10.83 11.38
N ALA A 67 4.27 -11.42 10.22
CA ALA A 67 4.63 -12.77 9.88
C ALA A 67 6.04 -12.88 9.29
N LEU A 68 6.44 -11.92 8.44
CA LEU A 68 7.66 -11.99 7.62
C LEU A 68 8.85 -11.25 8.22
N GLY A 69 8.62 -10.32 9.14
CA GLY A 69 9.61 -9.39 9.66
C GLY A 69 9.56 -8.01 8.99
N HIS A 70 10.16 -7.02 9.66
CA HIS A 70 10.21 -5.64 9.21
C HIS A 70 11.66 -5.17 9.02
N PRO A 71 12.33 -5.53 7.91
CA PRO A 71 13.67 -5.02 7.61
C PRO A 71 13.56 -3.56 7.17
N ILE A 72 13.82 -2.63 8.10
CA ILE A 72 13.55 -1.19 7.94
C ILE A 72 14.06 -0.64 6.61
N GLY A 73 15.30 -0.97 6.23
CA GLY A 73 15.90 -0.51 4.97
C GLY A 73 15.34 -1.15 3.71
N ALA A 74 14.56 -2.23 3.82
CA ALA A 74 14.05 -2.98 2.68
C ALA A 74 12.52 -3.10 2.65
N SER A 75 11.81 -2.67 3.71
CA SER A 75 10.36 -2.87 3.80
C SER A 75 9.58 -2.22 2.66
N GLY A 76 10.00 -1.04 2.19
CA GLY A 76 9.36 -0.41 1.03
C GLY A 76 9.47 -1.25 -0.24
N ALA A 77 10.68 -1.76 -0.53
CA ALA A 77 10.90 -2.66 -1.67
C ALA A 77 10.13 -3.97 -1.49
N ARG A 78 10.13 -4.55 -0.28
CA ARG A 78 9.43 -5.80 0.02
C ARG A 78 7.93 -5.67 -0.27
N ILE A 79 7.25 -4.65 0.28
CA ILE A 79 5.80 -4.49 0.07
C ILE A 79 5.48 -4.23 -1.41
N LEU A 80 6.29 -3.45 -2.11
CA LEU A 80 6.08 -3.17 -3.53
C LEU A 80 6.23 -4.44 -4.38
N VAL A 81 7.29 -5.23 -4.16
CA VAL A 81 7.50 -6.50 -4.87
C VAL A 81 6.36 -7.47 -4.60
N THR A 82 5.93 -7.59 -3.33
CA THR A 82 4.78 -8.44 -2.96
C THR A 82 3.49 -7.97 -3.64
N LEU A 83 3.26 -6.65 -3.69
CA LEU A 83 2.10 -6.07 -4.37
C LEU A 83 2.11 -6.42 -5.86
N LEU A 84 3.21 -6.17 -6.56
CA LEU A 84 3.31 -6.38 -8.01
C LEU A 84 3.09 -7.85 -8.39
N HIS A 85 3.77 -8.79 -7.70
CA HIS A 85 3.56 -10.21 -7.93
C HIS A 85 2.16 -10.68 -7.55
N GLY A 86 1.58 -10.13 -6.48
CA GLY A 86 0.21 -10.39 -6.10
C GLY A 86 -0.78 -9.90 -7.15
N MET A 87 -0.60 -8.69 -7.66
CA MET A 87 -1.44 -8.13 -8.73
C MET A 87 -1.36 -8.96 -10.01
N GLU A 88 -0.18 -9.42 -10.38
CA GLU A 88 0.01 -10.29 -11.55
C GLU A 88 -0.70 -11.63 -11.38
N ARG A 89 -0.50 -12.30 -10.24
CA ARG A 89 -1.10 -13.60 -9.91
C ARG A 89 -2.62 -13.53 -9.90
N ASP A 90 -3.18 -12.53 -9.24
CA ASP A 90 -4.61 -12.39 -9.00
C ASP A 90 -5.32 -11.61 -10.12
N LYS A 91 -4.58 -11.19 -11.15
CA LYS A 91 -5.05 -10.34 -12.26
C LYS A 91 -5.70 -9.05 -11.78
N ALA A 92 -5.21 -8.50 -10.68
CA ALA A 92 -5.69 -7.26 -10.09
C ALA A 92 -5.23 -6.05 -10.91
N ASP A 93 -6.07 -5.05 -11.06
CA ASP A 93 -5.79 -3.88 -11.88
C ASP A 93 -5.27 -2.70 -11.07
N LYS A 94 -5.78 -2.50 -9.85
CA LYS A 94 -5.42 -1.37 -8.98
C LYS A 94 -4.82 -1.86 -7.66
N GLY A 95 -3.62 -1.41 -7.36
CA GLY A 95 -2.90 -1.76 -6.14
C GLY A 95 -2.41 -0.55 -5.37
N LEU A 96 -2.21 -0.72 -4.05
CA LEU A 96 -1.64 0.28 -3.17
C LEU A 96 -0.57 -0.36 -2.28
N ALA A 97 0.64 0.20 -2.30
CA ALA A 97 1.67 -0.07 -1.30
C ALA A 97 1.79 1.15 -0.38
N THR A 98 1.76 0.93 0.93
CA THR A 98 1.90 2.03 1.91
C THR A 98 2.67 1.61 3.13
N LEU A 99 3.46 2.53 3.68
CA LEU A 99 4.19 2.34 4.93
C LEU A 99 4.34 3.64 5.71
N CYS A 100 4.46 3.51 7.03
CA CYS A 100 4.83 4.61 7.89
C CYS A 100 6.38 4.73 7.96
N ILE A 101 6.84 5.95 8.19
CA ILE A 101 8.24 6.29 8.44
C ILE A 101 8.32 6.93 9.83
N VAL A 102 9.53 7.08 10.34
CA VAL A 102 9.79 7.73 11.63
C VAL A 102 9.23 9.15 11.64
N GLY A 103 8.71 9.59 12.80
CA GLY A 103 8.25 10.98 13.00
C GLY A 103 6.86 11.30 12.44
N GLY A 104 6.02 10.29 12.20
CA GLY A 104 4.67 10.51 11.69
C GLY A 104 4.59 10.75 10.19
N MET A 105 5.70 10.55 9.48
CA MET A 105 5.75 10.55 8.02
C MET A 105 5.22 9.25 7.44
N GLY A 106 4.85 9.27 6.17
CA GLY A 106 4.43 8.09 5.44
C GLY A 106 4.71 8.20 3.95
N VAL A 107 4.78 7.07 3.30
CA VAL A 107 4.89 6.98 1.85
C VAL A 107 3.84 6.01 1.32
N ALA A 108 3.26 6.35 0.19
CA ALA A 108 2.32 5.50 -0.51
C ALA A 108 2.58 5.54 -2.02
N MET A 109 2.35 4.40 -2.65
CA MET A 109 2.44 4.25 -4.10
C MET A 109 1.21 3.50 -4.60
N ALA A 110 0.46 4.13 -5.50
CA ALA A 110 -0.62 3.51 -6.24
C ALA A 110 -0.07 2.95 -7.56
N VAL A 111 -0.46 1.74 -7.88
CA VAL A 111 -0.02 1.01 -9.06
C VAL A 111 -1.23 0.60 -9.87
N GLU A 112 -1.21 0.89 -11.17
CA GLU A 112 -2.24 0.46 -12.11
C GLU A 112 -1.61 -0.46 -13.15
N ARG A 113 -2.28 -1.59 -13.39
CA ARG A 113 -1.89 -2.51 -14.45
C ARG A 113 -2.50 -2.03 -15.76
N VAL A 114 -1.65 -1.58 -16.69
CA VAL A 114 -2.07 -1.10 -18.00
C VAL A 114 -1.81 -2.18 -19.04
N TYR A 115 -2.85 -2.55 -19.78
CA TYR A 115 -2.71 -3.47 -20.91
C TYR A 115 -2.46 -2.65 -22.17
N TRP A 116 -1.29 -2.85 -22.79
CA TRP A 116 -1.03 -2.32 -24.11
C TRP A 116 -1.30 -3.40 -25.16
N PHE A 117 -2.24 -3.14 -26.04
CA PHE A 117 -2.41 -3.92 -27.24
C PHE A 117 -1.32 -3.51 -28.23
N LEU A 118 -0.26 -4.29 -28.32
CA LEU A 118 0.69 -4.17 -29.43
C LEU A 118 0.38 -5.25 -30.47
N PHE A 119 0.29 -4.84 -31.71
CA PHE A 119 0.25 -5.71 -32.86
C PHE A 119 1.40 -6.73 -32.75
N ASN A 120 1.03 -8.01 -32.75
CA ASN A 120 1.92 -9.17 -32.77
C ASN A 120 2.27 -9.82 -31.42
N LYS A 121 1.29 -10.49 -30.80
CA LYS A 121 1.43 -11.58 -29.80
C LYS A 121 2.34 -11.40 -28.56
N THR A 122 2.85 -10.22 -28.26
CA THR A 122 3.58 -9.99 -26.99
C THR A 122 2.79 -9.03 -26.12
N LEU A 123 2.20 -9.57 -25.05
CA LEU A 123 1.51 -8.78 -24.01
C LEU A 123 2.59 -8.11 -23.15
N ILE A 124 2.83 -6.83 -23.33
CA ILE A 124 3.67 -6.05 -22.39
C ILE A 124 2.73 -5.41 -21.38
N THR A 125 2.81 -5.87 -20.14
CA THR A 125 2.12 -5.22 -19.02
C THR A 125 2.97 -4.03 -18.57
N LEU A 126 2.49 -2.83 -18.82
CA LEU A 126 3.10 -1.60 -18.29
C LEU A 126 2.35 -1.23 -17.01
N SER A 127 3.08 -1.04 -15.91
CA SER A 127 2.51 -0.54 -14.66
C SER A 127 2.68 0.96 -14.59
N LYS A 128 1.59 1.68 -14.33
CA LYS A 128 1.62 3.12 -14.04
C LYS A 128 1.80 3.31 -12.54
N PHE A 129 2.81 4.08 -12.16
CA PHE A 129 3.14 4.36 -10.77
C PHE A 129 2.76 5.78 -10.40
N ILE A 130 2.00 5.94 -9.32
CA ILE A 130 1.68 7.23 -8.73
C ILE A 130 2.25 7.24 -7.32
N PHE A 131 3.20 8.15 -7.07
CA PHE A 131 3.94 8.21 -5.81
C PHE A 131 3.52 9.40 -4.96
N ASN A 132 3.42 9.20 -3.66
CA ASN A 132 3.23 10.28 -2.70
C ASN A 132 4.06 10.05 -1.43
N PHE A 133 4.78 11.11 -1.05
CA PHE A 133 5.56 11.20 0.19
C PHE A 133 5.04 12.37 1.02
N ILE A 134 4.83 12.16 2.32
CA ILE A 134 4.43 13.18 3.30
C ILE A 134 5.26 12.99 4.56
#